data_c2a12433f22da512fd486cddce77c90d
#
_entry.id   c2a12433f22da512fd486cddce77c90d
#
_cell.length_a   1.000
_cell.length_b   1.000
_cell.length_c   1.000
_cell.angle_alpha   90.00
_cell.angle_beta   90.00
_cell.angle_gamma   90.00
#
_symmetry.space_group_name_H-M   'P 1'
#
loop_
_entity.id
_entity.type
_entity.pdbx_description
1 polymer ?
#
loop_
_entity_poly.entity_id
_entity_poly.type
_entity_poly.pdbx_seq_one_letter_code
_entity_poly.pdbx_strand_id
1 'polypeptide(L)'
;VSLIEHVEHLAPATLCLHLGPQQLLALPRRGRRPDPAGAQRLAYARPDGHWQNALDALREYLLGLAQSASADKPAGATARAPLEISLAGRWCQMTLAPWSEALLAEPGAARFLQNQLAAVYGDAARGWSLCADDAPYGQPRLVCGIDAALLQGLRQLAEEQGRRCRVVEPLLGAVWRALAPAKPQAFAVVEAGRMTLAALARGGIAAIQTQPCGAGWHAELAQAWQRWTLRAPELAGIAEILVVDMSGAARPQELLAPQFKLVAGPYGAPSSASGALMEAA
;
A
#
# COMPACT_ATOMS: atom_id res chain seq x y z
N VAL A 1 -10.11 -0.21 -33.83
CA VAL A 1 -10.02 -0.92 -32.52
C VAL A 1 -8.72 -1.69 -32.54
N SER A 2 -7.77 -1.29 -31.71
CA SER A 2 -6.40 -1.83 -31.69
C SER A 2 -6.41 -3.26 -31.15
N LEU A 3 -5.57 -4.14 -31.71
CA LEU A 3 -5.31 -5.50 -31.18
C LEU A 3 -4.95 -5.51 -29.69
N ILE A 4 -4.34 -4.44 -29.20
CA ILE A 4 -3.97 -4.25 -27.79
C ILE A 4 -5.22 -4.11 -26.92
N GLU A 5 -6.27 -3.41 -27.36
CA GLU A 5 -7.54 -3.30 -26.62
C GLU A 5 -8.28 -4.64 -26.52
N HIS A 6 -8.18 -5.47 -27.56
CA HIS A 6 -8.84 -6.79 -27.58
C HIS A 6 -8.16 -7.78 -26.61
N VAL A 7 -6.83 -7.77 -26.53
CA VAL A 7 -6.07 -8.65 -25.63
C VAL A 7 -6.28 -8.26 -24.15
N GLU A 8 -6.46 -6.97 -23.84
CA GLU A 8 -6.70 -6.52 -22.47
C GLU A 8 -8.10 -6.91 -21.95
N HIS A 9 -9.10 -7.02 -22.81
CA HIS A 9 -10.42 -7.54 -22.43
C HIS A 9 -10.41 -9.03 -22.05
N LEU A 10 -9.43 -9.79 -22.53
CA LEU A 10 -9.22 -11.21 -22.20
C LEU A 10 -8.33 -11.40 -20.97
N ALA A 11 -7.69 -10.34 -20.48
CA ALA A 11 -6.85 -10.44 -19.30
C ALA A 11 -7.68 -10.85 -18.06
N PRO A 12 -7.18 -11.78 -17.24
CA PRO A 12 -7.89 -12.22 -16.05
C PRO A 12 -8.11 -11.03 -15.10
N ALA A 13 -9.31 -10.98 -14.54
CA ALA A 13 -9.62 -10.00 -13.52
C ALA A 13 -8.77 -10.28 -12.25
N THR A 14 -8.36 -9.23 -11.57
CA THR A 14 -7.70 -9.26 -10.27
C THR A 14 -8.44 -8.30 -9.34
N LEU A 15 -8.62 -8.67 -8.09
CA LEU A 15 -9.20 -7.80 -7.08
C LEU A 15 -8.07 -7.21 -6.24
N CYS A 16 -7.81 -5.93 -6.45
CA CYS A 16 -6.84 -5.17 -5.66
C CYS A 16 -7.52 -4.62 -4.42
N LEU A 17 -6.96 -4.90 -3.26
CA LEU A 17 -7.52 -4.55 -1.96
C LEU A 17 -6.49 -3.72 -1.18
N HIS A 18 -6.95 -2.66 -0.52
CA HIS A 18 -6.18 -1.98 0.50
C HIS A 18 -6.87 -2.09 1.84
N LEU A 19 -6.19 -2.69 2.80
CA LEU A 19 -6.63 -2.75 4.20
C LEU A 19 -6.01 -1.58 4.96
N GLY A 20 -6.80 -0.55 5.15
CA GLY A 20 -6.45 0.62 5.96
C GLY A 20 -6.88 0.45 7.42
N PRO A 21 -6.52 1.39 8.31
CA PRO A 21 -6.89 1.31 9.73
C PRO A 21 -8.38 1.58 10.01
N GLN A 22 -9.08 2.21 9.08
CA GLN A 22 -10.48 2.65 9.24
C GLN A 22 -11.41 2.10 8.16
N GLN A 23 -10.86 1.61 7.06
CA GLN A 23 -11.63 1.22 5.89
C GLN A 23 -10.88 0.20 5.03
N LEU A 24 -11.63 -0.57 4.27
CA LEU A 24 -11.19 -1.38 3.17
C LEU A 24 -11.48 -0.64 1.85
N LEU A 25 -10.51 -0.59 0.96
CA LEU A 25 -10.70 -0.16 -0.42
C LEU A 25 -10.57 -1.37 -1.33
N ALA A 26 -11.52 -1.54 -2.25
CA ALA A 26 -11.51 -2.59 -3.24
C ALA A 26 -11.56 -1.98 -4.63
N LEU A 27 -10.66 -2.42 -5.51
CA LEU A 27 -10.59 -1.96 -6.88
C LEU A 27 -10.38 -3.16 -7.80
N PRO A 28 -11.40 -3.55 -8.58
CA PRO A 28 -11.22 -4.51 -9.64
C PRO A 28 -10.24 -4.00 -10.70
N ARG A 29 -9.42 -4.91 -11.23
CA ARG A 29 -8.45 -4.61 -12.29
C ARG A 29 -8.46 -5.71 -13.34
N ARG A 30 -8.38 -5.34 -14.63
CA ARG A 30 -8.16 -6.27 -15.73
C ARG A 30 -6.79 -6.00 -16.36
N GLY A 31 -5.90 -6.96 -16.29
CA GLY A 31 -4.52 -6.74 -16.67
C GLY A 31 -3.90 -5.60 -15.85
N ARG A 32 -3.49 -4.51 -16.53
CA ARG A 32 -2.96 -3.30 -15.89
C ARG A 32 -4.00 -2.18 -15.69
N ARG A 33 -5.20 -2.32 -16.25
CA ARG A 33 -6.24 -1.28 -16.21
C ARG A 33 -7.12 -1.45 -14.97
N PRO A 34 -7.17 -0.47 -14.06
CA PRO A 34 -8.16 -0.45 -12.98
C PRO A 34 -9.56 -0.26 -13.57
N ASP A 35 -10.55 -0.81 -12.90
CA ASP A 35 -11.97 -0.56 -13.16
C ASP A 35 -12.53 0.39 -12.09
N PRO A 36 -12.51 1.71 -12.33
CA PRO A 36 -12.98 2.68 -11.34
C PRO A 36 -14.48 2.55 -11.04
N ALA A 37 -15.28 2.04 -11.99
CA ALA A 37 -16.71 1.86 -11.78
C ALA A 37 -17.01 0.74 -10.77
N GLY A 38 -16.09 -0.22 -10.63
CA GLY A 38 -16.16 -1.27 -9.62
C GLY A 38 -15.45 -0.93 -8.30
N ALA A 39 -14.91 0.29 -8.17
CA ALA A 39 -14.24 0.70 -6.95
C ALA A 39 -15.22 0.81 -5.78
N GLN A 40 -14.86 0.24 -4.65
CA GLN A 40 -15.67 0.27 -3.43
C GLN A 40 -14.83 0.72 -2.24
N ARG A 41 -15.48 1.44 -1.33
CA ARG A 41 -14.91 1.87 -0.06
C ARG A 41 -15.87 1.44 1.05
N LEU A 42 -15.34 0.64 1.98
CA LEU A 42 -16.11 0.10 3.10
C LEU A 42 -15.45 0.56 4.41
N ALA A 43 -16.15 1.41 5.15
CA ALA A 43 -15.72 1.82 6.48
C ALA A 43 -15.94 0.67 7.47
N TYR A 44 -15.05 0.53 8.44
CA TYR A 44 -15.22 -0.47 9.50
C TYR A 44 -16.20 0.02 10.54
N ALA A 45 -17.02 -0.91 11.05
CA ALA A 45 -17.98 -0.61 12.14
C ALA A 45 -17.25 -0.16 13.43
N ARG A 46 -16.02 -0.64 13.66
CA ARG A 46 -15.18 -0.30 14.82
C ARG A 46 -13.76 0.01 14.37
N PRO A 47 -13.46 1.26 14.02
CA PRO A 47 -12.15 1.65 13.51
C PRO A 47 -11.15 1.89 14.66
N ASP A 48 -10.88 0.87 15.49
CA ASP A 48 -9.88 0.92 16.58
C ASP A 48 -8.43 0.82 16.08
N GLY A 49 -8.27 0.58 14.79
CA GLY A 49 -6.98 0.44 14.13
C GLY A 49 -6.32 -0.92 14.30
N HIS A 50 -6.99 -1.89 14.92
CA HIS A 50 -6.51 -3.26 14.98
C HIS A 50 -6.78 -3.99 13.65
N TRP A 51 -5.82 -4.80 13.20
CA TRP A 51 -5.91 -5.49 11.90
C TRP A 51 -7.02 -6.58 11.85
N GLN A 52 -7.47 -7.08 12.98
CA GLN A 52 -8.57 -8.04 13.02
C GLN A 52 -9.87 -7.47 12.45
N ASN A 53 -10.19 -6.21 12.74
CA ASN A 53 -11.37 -5.56 12.15
C ASN A 53 -11.28 -5.46 10.63
N ALA A 54 -10.06 -5.27 10.11
CA ALA A 54 -9.84 -5.27 8.66
C ALA A 54 -10.03 -6.67 8.04
N LEU A 55 -9.62 -7.72 8.75
CA LEU A 55 -9.85 -9.11 8.33
C LEU A 55 -11.33 -9.46 8.34
N ASP A 56 -12.07 -9.05 9.36
CA ASP A 56 -13.51 -9.31 9.46
C ASP A 56 -14.28 -8.57 8.36
N ALA A 57 -13.95 -7.31 8.11
CA ALA A 57 -14.54 -6.55 7.01
C ALA A 57 -14.19 -7.15 5.63
N LEU A 58 -12.98 -7.66 5.46
CA LEU A 58 -12.59 -8.36 4.24
C LEU A 58 -13.40 -9.66 4.07
N ARG A 59 -13.61 -10.41 5.13
CA ARG A 59 -14.44 -11.63 5.13
C ARG A 59 -15.86 -11.33 4.68
N GLU A 60 -16.50 -10.33 5.30
CA GLU A 60 -17.86 -9.88 4.95
C GLU A 60 -17.95 -9.44 3.50
N TYR A 61 -16.99 -8.66 3.05
CA TYR A 61 -16.92 -8.19 1.66
C TYR A 61 -16.82 -9.35 0.66
N LEU A 62 -15.94 -10.31 0.90
CA LEU A 62 -15.75 -11.45 0.00
C LEU A 62 -16.95 -12.39 -0.01
N LEU A 63 -17.62 -12.58 1.13
CA LEU A 63 -18.88 -13.32 1.22
C LEU A 63 -20.00 -12.64 0.44
N GLY A 64 -20.14 -11.33 0.56
CA GLY A 64 -21.09 -10.52 -0.22
C GLY A 64 -20.89 -10.64 -1.73
N LEU A 65 -19.62 -10.65 -2.18
CA LEU A 65 -19.29 -10.89 -3.59
C LEU A 65 -19.69 -12.29 -4.06
N ALA A 66 -19.50 -13.31 -3.23
CA ALA A 66 -19.86 -14.71 -3.56
C ALA A 66 -21.39 -14.88 -3.65
N GLN A 67 -22.15 -14.26 -2.75
CA GLN A 67 -23.62 -14.29 -2.76
C GLN A 67 -24.19 -13.56 -3.97
N SER A 68 -23.66 -12.40 -4.30
CA SER A 68 -24.09 -11.62 -5.48
C SER A 68 -23.83 -12.35 -6.80
N ALA A 69 -22.85 -13.23 -6.84
CA ALA A 69 -22.54 -14.06 -8.00
C ALA A 69 -23.51 -15.25 -8.20
N SER A 70 -24.24 -15.64 -7.16
CA SER A 70 -25.19 -16.77 -7.19
C SER A 70 -26.58 -16.38 -7.66
N ALA A 71 -26.90 -15.07 -7.71
CA ALA A 71 -28.20 -14.54 -8.10
C ALA A 71 -28.21 -14.16 -9.60
N ASP A 72 -28.59 -15.09 -10.46
CA ASP A 72 -29.02 -14.94 -11.89
C ASP A 72 -28.18 -14.02 -12.83
N LYS A 73 -27.03 -13.53 -12.42
CA LYS A 73 -26.06 -12.87 -13.30
C LYS A 73 -24.84 -13.76 -13.48
N PRO A 74 -24.28 -13.85 -14.71
CA PRO A 74 -23.01 -14.51 -14.89
C PRO A 74 -22.03 -13.93 -13.86
N ALA A 75 -21.52 -14.81 -13.00
CA ALA A 75 -20.63 -14.42 -11.89
C ALA A 75 -19.67 -13.37 -12.38
N GLY A 76 -19.82 -12.13 -11.89
CA GLY A 76 -19.01 -11.02 -12.34
C GLY A 76 -17.53 -11.43 -12.30
N ALA A 77 -16.74 -11.02 -13.26
CA ALA A 77 -15.34 -11.46 -13.44
C ALA A 77 -14.50 -11.38 -12.13
N THR A 78 -15.01 -10.69 -11.11
CA THR A 78 -14.38 -10.51 -9.80
C THR A 78 -14.77 -11.58 -8.77
N ALA A 79 -15.83 -12.38 -9.00
CA ALA A 79 -16.34 -13.35 -7.99
C ALA A 79 -15.30 -14.42 -7.59
N ARG A 80 -14.38 -14.78 -8.46
CA ARG A 80 -13.26 -15.72 -8.21
C ARG A 80 -11.89 -15.13 -8.56
N ALA A 81 -11.83 -13.81 -8.75
CA ALA A 81 -10.58 -13.14 -9.10
C ALA A 81 -9.53 -13.35 -7.98
N PRO A 82 -8.26 -13.54 -8.34
CA PRO A 82 -7.18 -13.57 -7.37
C PRO A 82 -7.06 -12.23 -6.65
N LEU A 83 -6.54 -12.28 -5.43
CA LEU A 83 -6.38 -11.11 -4.56
C LEU A 83 -4.96 -10.58 -4.62
N GLU A 84 -4.83 -9.26 -4.72
CA GLU A 84 -3.61 -8.51 -4.43
C GLU A 84 -3.93 -7.55 -3.28
N ILE A 85 -3.26 -7.71 -2.15
CA ILE A 85 -3.60 -7.03 -0.91
C ILE A 85 -2.47 -6.10 -0.51
N SER A 86 -2.75 -4.80 -0.37
CA SER A 86 -1.85 -3.87 0.29
C SER A 86 -2.32 -3.59 1.71
N LEU A 87 -1.37 -3.48 2.62
CA LEU A 87 -1.60 -3.23 4.04
C LEU A 87 -1.17 -1.83 4.42
N ALA A 88 -1.93 -1.22 5.32
CA ALA A 88 -1.55 0.05 5.91
C ALA A 88 -0.16 0.01 6.55
N GLY A 89 0.58 1.09 6.45
CA GLY A 89 1.93 1.20 6.99
C GLY A 89 2.03 1.00 8.51
N ARG A 90 0.94 1.12 9.24
CA ARG A 90 0.90 0.81 10.68
C ARG A 90 1.03 -0.69 10.99
N TRP A 91 0.68 -1.58 10.05
CA TRP A 91 0.78 -3.03 10.18
C TRP A 91 2.01 -3.62 9.45
N CYS A 92 2.75 -2.75 8.75
CA CYS A 92 3.94 -3.10 8.01
C CYS A 92 5.12 -2.28 8.56
N GLN A 93 5.98 -2.91 9.31
CA GLN A 93 7.16 -2.24 9.82
C GLN A 93 8.29 -2.34 8.80
N MET A 94 8.86 -1.21 8.43
CA MET A 94 9.83 -1.13 7.35
C MET A 94 11.13 -0.49 7.83
N THR A 95 12.24 -1.01 7.33
CA THR A 95 13.57 -0.42 7.53
C THR A 95 14.45 -0.73 6.32
N LEU A 96 15.54 0.03 6.16
CA LEU A 96 16.57 -0.31 5.19
C LEU A 96 17.65 -1.13 5.88
N ALA A 97 17.83 -2.37 5.43
CA ALA A 97 18.96 -3.20 5.81
C ALA A 97 20.17 -2.88 4.93
N PRO A 98 21.35 -2.64 5.50
CA PRO A 98 22.56 -2.47 4.71
C PRO A 98 22.88 -3.75 3.91
N TRP A 99 23.63 -3.61 2.84
CA TRP A 99 24.12 -4.76 2.10
C TRP A 99 24.99 -5.67 3.03
N SER A 100 24.78 -6.96 2.94
CA SER A 100 25.58 -7.96 3.62
C SER A 100 25.65 -9.25 2.79
N GLU A 101 26.80 -9.92 2.81
CA GLU A 101 26.94 -11.25 2.18
C GLU A 101 25.98 -12.29 2.76
N ALA A 102 25.53 -12.10 4.02
CA ALA A 102 24.49 -12.95 4.63
C ALA A 102 23.19 -12.97 3.83
N LEU A 103 22.92 -11.93 3.02
CA LEU A 103 21.72 -11.85 2.16
C LEU A 103 21.77 -12.75 0.93
N LEU A 104 22.92 -13.38 0.65
CA LEU A 104 23.09 -14.20 -0.55
C LEU A 104 22.53 -15.61 -0.42
N ALA A 105 22.34 -16.11 0.80
CA ALA A 105 21.86 -17.48 1.00
C ALA A 105 21.09 -17.64 2.33
N GLU A 106 20.11 -18.53 2.32
CA GLU A 106 19.41 -18.99 3.53
C GLU A 106 20.28 -20.03 4.27
N PRO A 107 20.21 -20.10 5.63
CA PRO A 107 19.37 -19.30 6.54
C PRO A 107 20.02 -17.97 6.99
N GLY A 108 21.14 -17.59 6.39
CA GLY A 108 21.86 -16.36 6.75
C GLY A 108 21.02 -15.11 6.52
N ALA A 109 20.32 -15.04 5.39
CA ALA A 109 19.48 -13.92 5.02
C ALA A 109 18.35 -13.70 6.04
N ALA A 110 17.60 -14.74 6.38
CA ALA A 110 16.52 -14.64 7.35
C ALA A 110 17.01 -14.15 8.74
N ARG A 111 18.13 -14.66 9.23
CA ARG A 111 18.72 -14.24 10.51
C ARG A 111 19.19 -12.79 10.47
N PHE A 112 19.84 -12.40 9.39
CA PHE A 112 20.32 -11.03 9.22
C PHE A 112 19.16 -10.04 9.21
N LEU A 113 18.11 -10.29 8.41
CA LEU A 113 16.93 -9.45 8.34
C LEU A 113 16.19 -9.39 9.67
N GLN A 114 16.06 -10.51 10.39
CA GLN A 114 15.48 -10.57 11.71
C GLN A 114 16.23 -9.68 12.70
N ASN A 115 17.57 -9.71 12.68
CA ASN A 115 18.39 -8.88 13.54
C ASN A 115 18.27 -7.39 13.19
N GLN A 116 18.18 -7.05 11.89
CA GLN A 116 17.98 -5.66 11.47
C GLN A 116 16.64 -5.09 11.98
N LEU A 117 15.55 -5.84 11.87
CA LEU A 117 14.25 -5.41 12.42
C LEU A 117 14.23 -5.41 13.95
N ALA A 118 14.83 -6.40 14.60
CA ALA A 118 14.92 -6.44 16.05
C ALA A 118 15.74 -5.29 16.63
N ALA A 119 16.76 -4.81 15.92
CA ALA A 119 17.54 -3.65 16.32
C ALA A 119 16.71 -2.34 16.34
N VAL A 120 15.68 -2.25 15.49
CA VAL A 120 14.79 -1.08 15.40
C VAL A 120 13.54 -1.23 16.26
N TYR A 121 12.93 -2.42 16.27
CA TYR A 121 11.60 -2.66 16.85
C TYR A 121 11.62 -3.59 18.08
N GLY A 122 12.79 -4.05 18.50
CA GLY A 122 12.93 -4.93 19.66
C GLY A 122 12.31 -6.31 19.48
N ASP A 123 11.84 -6.89 20.57
CA ASP A 123 11.27 -8.24 20.61
C ASP A 123 9.97 -8.42 19.80
N ALA A 124 9.24 -7.35 19.54
CA ALA A 124 8.04 -7.39 18.70
C ALA A 124 8.32 -7.97 17.31
N ALA A 125 9.53 -7.72 16.77
CA ALA A 125 9.93 -8.23 15.47
C ALA A 125 9.97 -9.77 15.39
N ARG A 126 10.05 -10.50 16.50
CA ARG A 126 10.10 -11.98 16.52
C ARG A 126 8.81 -12.63 16.06
N GLY A 127 7.68 -11.93 16.19
CA GLY A 127 6.36 -12.41 15.75
C GLY A 127 6.03 -12.08 14.29
N TRP A 128 6.97 -11.51 13.53
CA TRP A 128 6.71 -11.05 12.17
C TRP A 128 7.22 -12.01 11.10
N SER A 129 6.45 -12.13 10.03
CA SER A 129 6.92 -12.65 8.75
C SER A 129 7.69 -11.55 8.04
N LEU A 130 8.89 -11.87 7.58
CA LEU A 130 9.81 -10.92 6.97
C LEU A 130 9.90 -11.13 5.47
N CYS A 131 10.02 -10.03 4.73
CA CYS A 131 10.43 -10.03 3.34
C CYS A 131 11.35 -8.83 3.08
N ALA A 132 12.19 -8.98 2.07
CA ALA A 132 13.03 -7.89 1.57
C ALA A 132 12.76 -7.70 0.09
N ASP A 133 12.97 -6.47 -0.42
CA ASP A 133 12.93 -6.21 -1.85
C ASP A 133 14.12 -6.91 -2.56
N ASP A 134 14.00 -7.00 -3.88
CA ASP A 134 15.03 -7.59 -4.74
C ASP A 134 15.99 -6.51 -5.26
N ALA A 135 16.65 -5.81 -4.33
CA ALA A 135 17.61 -4.78 -4.68
C ALA A 135 18.87 -5.40 -5.33
N PRO A 136 19.53 -4.68 -6.27
CA PRO A 136 20.77 -5.14 -6.90
C PRO A 136 21.88 -5.44 -5.88
N TYR A 137 22.84 -6.25 -6.30
CA TYR A 137 24.01 -6.57 -5.49
C TYR A 137 24.71 -5.32 -4.96
N GLY A 138 25.09 -5.34 -3.69
CA GLY A 138 25.77 -4.24 -3.02
C GLY A 138 24.86 -3.07 -2.62
N GLN A 139 23.56 -3.13 -2.89
CA GLN A 139 22.61 -2.09 -2.50
C GLN A 139 21.88 -2.45 -1.20
N PRO A 140 21.50 -1.45 -0.38
CA PRO A 140 20.61 -1.66 0.75
C PRO A 140 19.29 -2.26 0.27
N ARG A 141 18.64 -3.07 1.11
CA ARG A 141 17.33 -3.66 0.82
C ARG A 141 16.27 -3.07 1.73
N LEU A 142 15.11 -2.73 1.16
CA LEU A 142 13.94 -2.41 1.95
C LEU A 142 13.40 -3.70 2.56
N VAL A 143 13.39 -3.76 3.88
CA VAL A 143 12.87 -4.90 4.65
C VAL A 143 11.53 -4.53 5.23
N CYS A 144 10.58 -5.44 5.13
CA CYS A 144 9.25 -5.32 5.70
C CYS A 144 8.97 -6.49 6.65
N GLY A 145 8.50 -6.18 7.85
CA GLY A 145 7.95 -7.13 8.80
C GLY A 145 6.45 -6.93 8.94
N ILE A 146 5.70 -8.02 8.80
CA ILE A 146 4.25 -8.08 8.95
C ILE A 146 3.93 -9.11 10.03
N ASP A 147 2.97 -8.82 10.92
CA ASP A 147 2.50 -9.78 11.91
C ASP A 147 2.15 -11.12 11.24
N ALA A 148 2.78 -12.19 11.72
CA ALA A 148 2.63 -13.52 11.12
C ALA A 148 1.18 -14.02 11.19
N ALA A 149 0.43 -13.66 12.26
CA ALA A 149 -0.97 -14.04 12.41
C ALA A 149 -1.86 -13.28 11.40
N LEU A 150 -1.59 -12.00 11.14
CA LEU A 150 -2.29 -11.25 10.09
C LEU A 150 -2.05 -11.89 8.71
N LEU A 151 -0.80 -12.17 8.37
CA LEU A 151 -0.47 -12.77 7.07
C LEU A 151 -1.11 -14.15 6.89
N GLN A 152 -1.09 -14.97 7.95
CA GLN A 152 -1.74 -16.27 7.95
C GLN A 152 -3.27 -16.15 7.80
N GLY A 153 -3.89 -15.22 8.55
CA GLY A 153 -5.34 -14.97 8.46
C GLY A 153 -5.79 -14.54 7.07
N LEU A 154 -5.00 -13.69 6.40
CA LEU A 154 -5.28 -13.27 5.01
C LEU A 154 -5.21 -14.44 4.02
N ARG A 155 -4.20 -15.30 4.15
CA ARG A 155 -4.04 -16.49 3.29
C ARG A 155 -5.17 -17.49 3.52
N GLN A 156 -5.46 -17.78 4.76
CA GLN A 156 -6.55 -18.69 5.14
C GLN A 156 -7.90 -18.18 4.63
N LEU A 157 -8.19 -16.89 4.82
CA LEU A 157 -9.43 -16.29 4.31
C LEU A 157 -9.54 -16.39 2.78
N ALA A 158 -8.45 -16.16 2.06
CA ALA A 158 -8.45 -16.32 0.61
C ALA A 158 -8.76 -17.77 0.20
N GLU A 159 -8.16 -18.75 0.88
CA GLU A 159 -8.39 -20.19 0.64
C GLU A 159 -9.84 -20.59 0.95
N GLU A 160 -10.39 -20.16 2.09
CA GLU A 160 -11.80 -20.39 2.49
C GLU A 160 -12.79 -19.87 1.44
N GLN A 161 -12.43 -18.78 0.75
CA GLN A 161 -13.23 -18.19 -0.32
C GLN A 161 -12.90 -18.73 -1.72
N GLY A 162 -12.09 -19.80 -1.80
CA GLY A 162 -11.65 -20.38 -3.07
C GLY A 162 -10.88 -19.42 -3.98
N ARG A 163 -10.17 -18.44 -3.37
CA ARG A 163 -9.42 -17.41 -4.08
C ARG A 163 -7.92 -17.60 -3.90
N ARG A 164 -7.17 -17.19 -4.89
CA ARG A 164 -5.71 -17.18 -4.82
C ARG A 164 -5.22 -15.82 -4.30
N CYS A 165 -4.56 -15.80 -3.16
CA CYS A 165 -3.83 -14.64 -2.69
C CYS A 165 -2.47 -14.57 -3.42
N ARG A 166 -2.29 -13.60 -4.32
CA ARG A 166 -1.07 -13.46 -5.13
C ARG A 166 0.00 -12.67 -4.41
N VAL A 167 -0.40 -11.57 -3.78
CA VAL A 167 0.50 -10.60 -3.17
C VAL A 167 -0.13 -10.10 -1.87
N VAL A 168 0.68 -10.03 -0.83
CA VAL A 168 0.44 -9.23 0.38
C VAL A 168 1.67 -8.34 0.56
N GLU A 169 1.50 -7.04 0.57
CA GLU A 169 2.59 -6.08 0.60
C GLU A 169 2.24 -4.83 1.38
N PRO A 170 3.20 -4.01 1.81
CA PRO A 170 2.92 -2.68 2.36
C PRO A 170 2.34 -1.76 1.27
N LEU A 171 1.46 -0.83 1.67
CA LEU A 171 0.93 0.20 0.76
C LEU A 171 2.04 0.96 0.02
N LEU A 172 3.17 1.20 0.67
CA LEU A 172 4.33 1.83 0.07
C LEU A 172 4.78 1.12 -1.22
N GLY A 173 4.80 -0.22 -1.24
CA GLY A 173 5.16 -1.02 -2.40
C GLY A 173 4.16 -0.89 -3.54
N ALA A 174 2.85 -0.93 -3.22
CA ALA A 174 1.79 -0.71 -4.19
C ALA A 174 1.85 0.68 -4.83
N VAL A 175 2.10 1.71 -4.00
CA VAL A 175 2.27 3.10 -4.46
C VAL A 175 3.51 3.24 -5.33
N TRP A 176 4.66 2.71 -4.89
CA TRP A 176 5.89 2.77 -5.69
C TRP A 176 5.69 2.16 -7.08
N ARG A 177 5.08 0.98 -7.18
CA ARG A 177 4.77 0.38 -8.49
C ARG A 177 3.83 1.25 -9.35
N ALA A 178 2.85 1.89 -8.74
CA ALA A 178 1.94 2.79 -9.45
C ALA A 178 2.66 4.04 -9.97
N LEU A 179 3.64 4.56 -9.24
CA LEU A 179 4.41 5.75 -9.60
C LEU A 179 5.62 5.46 -10.49
N ALA A 180 6.04 4.20 -10.65
CA ALA A 180 7.23 3.82 -11.42
C ALA A 180 7.29 4.40 -12.83
N PRO A 181 6.17 4.54 -13.59
CA PRO A 181 6.21 5.18 -14.92
C PRO A 181 6.64 6.65 -14.88
N ALA A 182 6.36 7.37 -13.81
CA ALA A 182 6.75 8.78 -13.62
C ALA A 182 8.22 8.95 -13.21
N LYS A 183 8.90 7.84 -12.85
CA LYS A 183 10.31 7.83 -12.40
C LYS A 183 10.63 8.90 -11.34
N PRO A 184 9.85 9.00 -10.25
CA PRO A 184 10.08 10.02 -9.24
C PRO A 184 11.44 9.82 -8.56
N GLN A 185 12.04 10.91 -8.06
CA GLN A 185 13.21 10.84 -7.18
C GLN A 185 12.81 10.64 -5.71
N ALA A 186 11.63 11.12 -5.34
CA ALA A 186 11.04 10.90 -4.03
C ALA A 186 9.51 10.87 -4.11
N PHE A 187 8.89 10.19 -3.15
CA PHE A 187 7.46 10.23 -2.97
C PHE A 187 7.07 10.12 -1.49
N ALA A 188 5.85 10.54 -1.20
CA ALA A 188 5.24 10.43 0.11
C ALA A 188 3.93 9.66 0.02
N VAL A 189 3.67 8.82 1.01
CA VAL A 189 2.38 8.15 1.22
C VAL A 189 1.80 8.67 2.52
N VAL A 190 0.62 9.26 2.46
CA VAL A 190 -0.09 9.78 3.62
C VAL A 190 -1.28 8.88 3.91
N GLU A 191 -1.32 8.32 5.11
CA GLU A 191 -2.40 7.49 5.62
C GLU A 191 -3.04 8.17 6.84
N ALA A 192 -4.17 7.70 7.29
CA ALA A 192 -4.78 8.18 8.53
C ALA A 192 -3.82 7.99 9.72
N GLY A 193 -3.32 9.09 10.26
CA GLY A 193 -2.42 9.11 11.42
C GLY A 193 -0.93 8.84 11.12
N ARG A 194 -0.53 8.66 9.86
CA ARG A 194 0.85 8.30 9.50
C ARG A 194 1.26 8.82 8.12
N MET A 195 2.49 9.28 7.99
CA MET A 195 3.10 9.54 6.68
C MET A 195 4.41 8.77 6.54
N THR A 196 4.67 8.31 5.32
CA THR A 196 5.93 7.66 4.95
C THR A 196 6.53 8.37 3.75
N LEU A 197 7.76 8.81 3.87
CA LEU A 197 8.57 9.45 2.84
C LEU A 197 9.57 8.43 2.32
N ALA A 198 9.74 8.34 1.02
CA ALA A 198 10.72 7.47 0.38
C ALA A 198 11.52 8.27 -0.65
N ALA A 199 12.83 8.14 -0.63
CA ALA A 199 13.72 8.64 -1.66
C ALA A 199 14.27 7.47 -2.48
N LEU A 200 14.37 7.67 -3.79
CA LEU A 200 14.73 6.65 -4.75
C LEU A 200 16.12 6.93 -5.35
N ALA A 201 16.92 5.91 -5.45
CA ALA A 201 18.17 5.94 -6.19
C ALA A 201 18.41 4.59 -6.88
N ARG A 202 18.99 4.63 -8.07
CA ARG A 202 19.37 3.43 -8.83
C ARG A 202 18.22 2.43 -9.03
N GLY A 203 16.98 2.92 -9.11
CA GLY A 203 15.80 2.09 -9.34
C GLY A 203 15.22 1.41 -8.10
N GLY A 204 15.71 1.72 -6.90
CA GLY A 204 15.25 1.19 -5.61
C GLY A 204 14.98 2.28 -4.58
N ILE A 205 14.37 1.91 -3.46
CA ILE A 205 14.22 2.79 -2.30
C ILE A 205 15.57 2.88 -1.58
N ALA A 206 16.18 4.06 -1.63
CA ALA A 206 17.48 4.34 -1.04
C ALA A 206 17.41 4.92 0.37
N ALA A 207 16.29 5.58 0.70
CA ALA A 207 16.05 6.11 2.03
C ALA A 207 14.55 6.10 2.33
N ILE A 208 14.19 5.86 3.59
CA ILE A 208 12.81 5.85 4.06
C ILE A 208 12.72 6.54 5.41
N GLN A 209 11.67 7.32 5.60
CA GLN A 209 11.33 7.91 6.88
C GLN A 209 9.83 7.80 7.11
N THR A 210 9.45 7.29 8.27
CA THR A 210 8.04 7.21 8.68
C THR A 210 7.85 8.00 9.96
N GLN A 211 6.71 8.72 10.04
CA GLN A 211 6.34 9.45 11.26
C GLN A 211 4.82 9.52 11.41
N PRO A 212 4.30 9.74 12.63
CA PRO A 212 2.90 10.11 12.83
C PRO A 212 2.57 11.42 12.12
N CYS A 213 1.31 11.58 11.73
CA CYS A 213 0.76 12.85 11.25
C CYS A 213 -0.71 13.01 11.65
N GLY A 214 -1.14 14.26 11.75
CA GLY A 214 -2.53 14.61 12.04
C GLY A 214 -3.33 15.00 10.79
N ALA A 215 -4.49 15.61 10.99
CA ALA A 215 -5.31 16.16 9.92
C ALA A 215 -4.60 17.29 9.14
N GLY A 216 -3.68 18.01 9.82
CA GLY A 216 -2.85 19.06 9.21
C GLY A 216 -1.58 18.55 8.53
N TRP A 217 -1.56 17.32 8.05
CA TRP A 217 -0.40 16.66 7.48
C TRP A 217 0.31 17.42 6.35
N HIS A 218 -0.37 18.35 5.66
CA HIS A 218 0.22 19.18 4.60
C HIS A 218 1.40 20.02 5.11
N ALA A 219 1.21 20.71 6.24
CA ALA A 219 2.27 21.48 6.87
C ALA A 219 3.32 20.57 7.51
N GLU A 220 2.89 19.47 8.12
CA GLU A 220 3.76 18.48 8.74
C GLU A 220 4.68 17.79 7.71
N LEU A 221 4.18 17.55 6.48
CA LEU A 221 4.94 16.97 5.38
C LEU A 221 6.12 17.86 4.98
N ALA A 222 5.88 19.17 4.82
CA ALA A 222 6.93 20.12 4.48
C ALA A 222 8.02 20.17 5.57
N GLN A 223 7.61 20.20 6.83
CA GLN A 223 8.53 20.14 7.98
C GLN A 223 9.29 18.83 8.07
N ALA A 224 8.61 17.69 7.81
CA ALA A 224 9.23 16.38 7.81
C ALA A 224 10.33 16.27 6.74
N TRP A 225 10.04 16.75 5.53
CA TRP A 225 11.00 16.80 4.44
C TRP A 225 12.20 17.67 4.79
N GLN A 226 11.96 18.88 5.29
CA GLN A 226 13.02 19.79 5.70
C GLN A 226 13.93 19.18 6.78
N ARG A 227 13.36 18.58 7.81
CA ARG A 227 14.15 17.88 8.84
C ARG A 227 14.93 16.70 8.26
N TRP A 228 14.38 16.01 7.27
CA TRP A 228 15.04 14.89 6.64
C TRP A 228 16.23 15.34 5.79
N THR A 229 16.09 16.37 4.97
CA THR A 229 17.18 16.92 4.16
C THR A 229 18.32 17.52 5.00
N LEU A 230 18.04 18.01 6.21
CA LEU A 230 19.09 18.43 7.14
C LEU A 230 19.95 17.26 7.63
N ARG A 231 19.39 16.06 7.74
CA ARG A 231 20.11 14.84 8.17
C ARG A 231 20.70 14.05 7.01
N ALA A 232 20.16 14.22 5.81
CA ALA A 232 20.54 13.58 4.56
C ALA A 232 20.65 14.64 3.47
N PRO A 233 21.76 15.42 3.45
CA PRO A 233 21.93 16.57 2.53
C PRO A 233 21.84 16.18 1.05
N GLU A 234 22.14 14.94 0.69
CA GLU A 234 21.98 14.39 -0.66
C GLU A 234 20.55 14.46 -1.19
N LEU A 235 19.56 14.53 -0.29
CA LEU A 235 18.14 14.66 -0.67
C LEU A 235 17.74 16.12 -0.97
N ALA A 236 18.55 17.10 -0.61
CA ALA A 236 18.21 18.52 -0.76
C ALA A 236 18.08 18.95 -2.24
N GLY A 237 18.71 18.21 -3.16
CA GLY A 237 18.62 18.45 -4.61
C GLY A 237 17.33 17.93 -5.26
N ILE A 238 16.44 17.25 -4.54
CA ILE A 238 15.20 16.72 -5.08
C ILE A 238 14.17 17.86 -5.20
N ALA A 239 13.82 18.18 -6.46
CA ALA A 239 12.97 19.32 -6.75
C ALA A 239 11.47 19.01 -6.65
N GLU A 240 11.06 17.77 -6.93
CA GLU A 240 9.66 17.35 -6.91
C GLU A 240 9.47 16.07 -6.08
N ILE A 241 8.48 16.08 -5.19
CA ILE A 241 8.07 14.94 -4.39
C ILE A 241 6.60 14.63 -4.74
N LEU A 242 6.37 13.41 -5.26
CA LEU A 242 5.00 12.96 -5.53
C LEU A 242 4.31 12.54 -4.24
N VAL A 243 3.08 13.00 -4.02
CA VAL A 243 2.32 12.71 -2.80
C VAL A 243 1.09 11.89 -3.16
N VAL A 244 0.99 10.70 -2.58
CA VAL A 244 -0.21 9.87 -2.64
C VAL A 244 -0.90 9.94 -1.30
N ASP A 245 -2.13 10.43 -1.31
CA ASP A 245 -2.88 10.58 -0.10
C ASP A 245 -4.02 9.56 -0.01
N MET A 246 -3.95 8.74 1.02
CA MET A 246 -4.89 7.70 1.39
C MET A 246 -5.60 7.99 2.73
N SER A 247 -5.39 9.19 3.32
CA SER A 247 -5.94 9.52 4.64
C SER A 247 -7.45 9.75 4.64
N GLY A 248 -8.04 10.00 3.46
CA GLY A 248 -9.49 10.24 3.33
C GLY A 248 -9.91 11.67 3.69
N ALA A 249 -9.02 12.55 4.11
CA ALA A 249 -9.36 13.94 4.45
C ALA A 249 -9.58 14.81 3.20
N ALA A 250 -10.42 15.84 3.25
CA ALA A 250 -10.59 16.82 2.17
C ALA A 250 -9.30 17.63 1.95
N ARG A 251 -8.93 17.91 0.67
CA ARG A 251 -7.61 18.44 0.37
C ARG A 251 -7.51 19.32 -0.84
N PRO A 252 -7.27 20.56 -0.66
CA PRO A 252 -6.80 21.38 -1.75
C PRO A 252 -5.28 21.18 -1.95
N GLN A 253 -4.87 21.00 -3.22
CA GLN A 253 -3.46 21.01 -3.62
C GLN A 253 -2.75 22.32 -3.17
N GLU A 254 -3.49 23.40 -3.06
CA GLU A 254 -3.01 24.73 -2.63
C GLU A 254 -2.42 24.74 -1.20
N LEU A 255 -2.75 23.75 -0.37
CA LEU A 255 -2.17 23.60 0.98
C LEU A 255 -0.77 23.00 0.97
N LEU A 256 -0.34 22.43 -0.15
CA LEU A 256 0.99 21.83 -0.27
C LEU A 256 2.02 22.89 -0.69
N ALA A 257 3.22 22.81 -0.12
CA ALA A 257 4.35 23.60 -0.62
C ALA A 257 4.67 23.21 -2.08
N PRO A 258 5.20 24.13 -2.91
CA PRO A 258 5.33 23.95 -4.37
C PRO A 258 6.08 22.71 -4.82
N GLN A 259 6.99 22.20 -4.00
CA GLN A 259 7.76 20.99 -4.30
C GLN A 259 6.96 19.69 -4.18
N PHE A 260 5.77 19.72 -3.55
CA PHE A 260 4.92 18.56 -3.37
C PHE A 260 3.78 18.57 -4.38
N LYS A 261 3.66 17.47 -5.12
CA LYS A 261 2.64 17.28 -6.14
C LYS A 261 1.73 16.14 -5.80
N LEU A 262 0.46 16.45 -5.56
CA LEU A 262 -0.55 15.41 -5.31
C LEU A 262 -0.83 14.63 -6.58
N VAL A 263 -0.78 13.30 -6.47
CA VAL A 263 -1.02 12.38 -7.58
C VAL A 263 -1.98 11.27 -7.16
N ALA A 264 -2.63 10.66 -8.16
CA ALA A 264 -3.50 9.52 -7.91
C ALA A 264 -2.69 8.32 -7.41
N GLY A 265 -3.23 7.62 -6.41
CA GLY A 265 -2.68 6.38 -5.90
C GLY A 265 -3.16 5.14 -6.66
N PRO A 266 -2.70 3.94 -6.26
CA PRO A 266 -3.07 2.68 -6.90
C PRO A 266 -4.57 2.33 -6.79
N TYR A 267 -5.29 2.98 -5.90
CA TYR A 267 -6.74 2.78 -5.65
C TYR A 267 -7.61 3.94 -6.17
N GLY A 268 -7.10 4.72 -7.11
CA GLY A 268 -7.78 5.85 -7.72
C GLY A 268 -7.47 7.20 -7.05
N ALA A 269 -7.98 8.27 -7.64
CA ALA A 269 -7.89 9.60 -7.06
C ALA A 269 -8.72 9.66 -5.77
N PRO A 270 -8.31 10.42 -4.76
CA PRO A 270 -9.16 10.73 -3.63
C PRO A 270 -10.44 11.37 -4.15
N SER A 271 -11.60 10.76 -3.84
CA SER A 271 -12.91 11.25 -4.31
C SER A 271 -13.20 12.62 -3.72
N SER A 272 -13.01 13.66 -4.52
CA SER A 272 -13.52 15.00 -4.22
C SER A 272 -14.99 15.17 -4.60
N ALA A 273 -15.68 14.10 -5.04
CA ALA A 273 -17.01 14.21 -5.64
C ALA A 273 -18.00 13.10 -5.26
N SER A 274 -18.11 12.72 -3.98
CA SER A 274 -19.22 11.81 -3.58
C SER A 274 -19.81 12.13 -2.22
N GLY A 275 -19.73 13.39 -1.79
CA GLY A 275 -20.36 13.89 -0.55
C GLY A 275 -21.68 14.62 -0.74
N ALA A 276 -22.30 14.62 -1.93
CA ALA A 276 -23.44 15.48 -2.21
C ALA A 276 -24.67 14.75 -2.79
N LEU A 277 -24.97 13.53 -2.37
CA LEU A 277 -26.20 12.87 -2.83
C LEU A 277 -26.74 11.83 -1.82
N MET A 278 -26.82 12.16 -0.54
CA MET A 278 -27.67 11.42 0.43
C MET A 278 -28.14 12.30 1.58
N GLU A 279 -28.66 13.50 1.25
CA GLU A 279 -29.48 14.29 2.16
C GLU A 279 -30.68 14.83 1.40
N ALA A 280 -31.56 13.95 0.95
CA ALA A 280 -32.94 14.27 0.55
C ALA A 280 -33.71 12.98 0.26
N ALA A 281 -34.25 12.32 1.30
CA ALA A 281 -35.53 11.62 1.28
C ALA A 281 -35.89 11.19 2.70
#